data_00c246fc3d738c4299b784a57dba70bf
#
_entry.id   00c246fc3d738c4299b784a57dba70bf
#
_cell.length_a   1.000
_cell.length_b   1.000
_cell.length_c   1.000
_cell.angle_alpha   90.00
_cell.angle_beta   90.00
_cell.angle_gamma   90.00
#
_symmetry.space_group_name_H-M   'P 1'
#
loop_
_entity.id
_entity.type
_entity.pdbx_description
1 polymer ?
#
loop_
_entity_poly.entity_id
_entity_poly.type
_entity_poly.pdbx_seq_one_letter_code
_entity_poly.pdbx_strand_id
1 'polypeptide(L)'
;PLTARVVANRYWEAIFGIGIVSTSEEFGSQGELPVHPELLDWLATKLVASKWDIKHLVKLLVTSAAYRQSSRVTDNLIARDPQNRLLARGPRFRLSAEMIRDQALSVSGLLAHKLFGPPVRPLQPNQGVNAAFGSAIDWKTSEGDDKFRRGLYTTWRRSNPYPSMMAFDAVNREVCTVRRDRTNTPLQALVTLNDPVYVEAAQALAR
;
A
#
# COMPACT_ATOMS: atom_id res chain seq x y z
N PRO A 1 15.34 -17.63 -13.81
CA PRO A 1 14.03 -17.33 -14.42
C PRO A 1 12.94 -17.09 -13.37
N LEU A 2 12.90 -17.90 -12.27
CA LEU A 2 11.85 -17.79 -11.25
C LEU A 2 11.86 -16.44 -10.54
N THR A 3 13.01 -15.94 -10.11
CA THR A 3 13.13 -14.65 -9.39
C THR A 3 12.49 -13.50 -10.16
N ALA A 4 12.71 -13.40 -11.47
CA ALA A 4 12.15 -12.35 -12.30
C ALA A 4 10.61 -12.45 -12.38
N ARG A 5 10.05 -13.67 -12.48
CA ARG A 5 8.59 -13.89 -12.43
C ARG A 5 7.99 -13.48 -11.09
N VAL A 6 8.62 -13.87 -9.97
CA VAL A 6 8.17 -13.49 -8.63
C VAL A 6 8.18 -11.96 -8.45
N VAL A 7 9.26 -11.29 -8.86
CA VAL A 7 9.36 -9.82 -8.77
C VAL A 7 8.32 -9.15 -9.66
N ALA A 8 8.18 -9.57 -10.92
CA ALA A 8 7.17 -9.04 -11.83
C ALA A 8 5.75 -9.20 -11.27
N ASN A 9 5.43 -10.40 -10.72
CA ASN A 9 4.14 -10.67 -10.09
C ASN A 9 3.87 -9.77 -8.88
N ARG A 10 4.86 -9.52 -8.03
CA ARG A 10 4.71 -8.63 -6.86
C ARG A 10 4.42 -7.19 -7.25
N TYR A 11 5.12 -6.64 -8.26
CA TYR A 11 4.84 -5.30 -8.75
C TYR A 11 3.49 -5.23 -9.47
N TRP A 12 3.12 -6.29 -10.19
CA TRP A 12 1.78 -6.42 -10.77
C TRP A 12 0.71 -6.39 -9.68
N GLU A 13 0.83 -7.21 -8.64
CA GLU A 13 -0.11 -7.26 -7.51
C GLU A 13 -0.23 -5.91 -6.80
N ALA A 14 0.89 -5.20 -6.61
CA ALA A 14 0.88 -3.88 -5.98
C ALA A 14 0.08 -2.85 -6.80
N ILE A 15 0.03 -2.98 -8.13
CA ILE A 15 -0.61 -2.03 -9.06
C ILE A 15 -2.02 -2.47 -9.44
N PHE A 16 -2.26 -3.77 -9.63
CA PHE A 16 -3.54 -4.32 -10.07
C PHE A 16 -4.39 -4.93 -8.94
N GLY A 17 -3.82 -5.07 -7.74
CA GLY A 17 -4.51 -5.55 -6.54
C GLY A 17 -4.45 -7.05 -6.32
N ILE A 18 -4.32 -7.85 -7.38
CA ILE A 18 -4.12 -9.30 -7.35
C ILE A 18 -2.99 -9.69 -8.32
N GLY A 19 -2.17 -10.66 -7.94
CA GLY A 19 -1.09 -11.15 -8.79
C GLY A 19 -1.60 -11.92 -10.03
N ILE A 20 -0.80 -11.98 -11.08
CA ILE A 20 -1.02 -12.90 -12.21
C ILE A 20 -1.03 -14.34 -11.69
N VAL A 21 -0.12 -14.66 -10.76
CA VAL A 21 -0.20 -15.78 -9.83
C VAL A 21 -0.79 -15.24 -8.54
N SER A 22 -1.99 -15.68 -8.14
CA SER A 22 -2.69 -15.14 -6.97
C SER A 22 -2.05 -15.55 -5.65
N THR A 23 -1.39 -16.72 -5.62
CA THR A 23 -0.59 -17.20 -4.48
C THR A 23 0.81 -16.64 -4.55
N SER A 24 0.96 -15.33 -4.28
CA SER A 24 2.26 -14.62 -4.38
C SER A 24 3.33 -15.17 -3.43
N GLU A 25 2.95 -15.88 -2.40
CA GLU A 25 3.79 -16.59 -1.43
C GLU A 25 4.25 -17.96 -1.92
N GLU A 26 3.57 -18.56 -2.90
CA GLU A 26 3.83 -19.91 -3.37
C GLU A 26 3.75 -20.00 -4.91
N PHE A 27 4.90 -20.17 -5.54
CA PHE A 27 5.06 -20.37 -6.99
C PHE A 27 5.38 -21.81 -7.38
N GLY A 28 5.35 -22.72 -6.42
CA GLY A 28 5.62 -24.12 -6.60
C GLY A 28 4.36 -24.96 -6.79
N SER A 29 4.47 -26.22 -6.43
CA SER A 29 3.41 -27.23 -6.63
C SER A 29 2.13 -27.01 -5.81
N GLN A 30 2.20 -26.17 -4.77
CA GLN A 30 1.06 -25.83 -3.92
C GLN A 30 0.38 -24.54 -4.34
N GLY A 31 1.01 -23.77 -5.23
CA GLY A 31 0.49 -22.49 -5.71
C GLY A 31 -0.49 -22.64 -6.88
N GLU A 32 -1.21 -21.57 -7.15
CA GLU A 32 -2.05 -21.47 -8.35
C GLU A 32 -1.22 -21.23 -9.61
N LEU A 33 -1.72 -21.70 -10.74
CA LEU A 33 -1.14 -21.39 -12.04
C LEU A 33 -1.41 -19.92 -12.42
N PRO A 34 -0.50 -19.28 -13.16
CA PRO A 34 -0.72 -17.93 -13.64
C PRO A 34 -1.93 -17.87 -14.60
N VAL A 35 -2.78 -16.86 -14.46
CA VAL A 35 -3.93 -16.65 -15.36
C VAL A 35 -3.47 -16.24 -16.75
N HIS A 36 -2.35 -15.52 -16.83
CA HIS A 36 -1.75 -15.02 -18.07
C HIS A 36 -0.26 -15.40 -18.10
N PRO A 37 0.09 -16.67 -18.38
CA PRO A 37 1.47 -17.15 -18.29
C PRO A 37 2.42 -16.41 -19.25
N GLU A 38 1.98 -16.15 -20.48
CA GLU A 38 2.79 -15.45 -21.49
C GLU A 38 3.08 -14.00 -21.07
N LEU A 39 2.10 -13.33 -20.43
CA LEU A 39 2.29 -11.98 -19.90
C LEU A 39 3.28 -11.96 -18.76
N LEU A 40 3.21 -12.93 -17.84
CA LEU A 40 4.16 -13.05 -16.73
C LEU A 40 5.58 -13.26 -17.26
N ASP A 41 5.76 -14.13 -18.23
CA ASP A 41 7.05 -14.42 -18.85
C ASP A 41 7.60 -13.21 -19.60
N TRP A 42 6.75 -12.50 -20.32
CA TRP A 42 7.13 -11.31 -21.03
C TRP A 42 7.57 -10.20 -20.06
N LEU A 43 6.82 -9.95 -18.97
CA LEU A 43 7.19 -8.98 -17.94
C LEU A 43 8.52 -9.36 -17.26
N ALA A 44 8.71 -10.64 -16.93
CA ALA A 44 9.97 -11.14 -16.36
C ALA A 44 11.15 -10.92 -17.31
N THR A 45 10.97 -11.20 -18.59
CA THR A 45 11.99 -10.98 -19.64
C THR A 45 12.32 -9.49 -19.79
N LYS A 46 11.31 -8.62 -19.81
CA LYS A 46 11.51 -7.16 -19.88
C LYS A 46 12.27 -6.63 -18.67
N LEU A 47 11.96 -7.12 -17.47
CA LEU A 47 12.67 -6.76 -16.25
C LEU A 47 14.16 -7.13 -16.31
N VAL A 48 14.48 -8.35 -16.76
CA VAL A 48 15.88 -8.77 -16.92
C VAL A 48 16.59 -7.96 -18.00
N ALA A 49 15.94 -7.76 -19.15
CA ALA A 49 16.50 -6.98 -20.27
C ALA A 49 16.79 -5.52 -19.89
N SER A 50 15.98 -4.92 -19.02
CA SER A 50 16.17 -3.58 -18.47
C SER A 50 17.22 -3.53 -17.34
N LYS A 51 17.96 -4.61 -17.09
CA LYS A 51 18.92 -4.72 -15.97
C LYS A 51 18.27 -4.51 -14.59
N TRP A 52 17.08 -5.07 -14.42
CA TRP A 52 16.29 -4.97 -13.18
C TRP A 52 15.85 -3.54 -12.84
N ASP A 53 15.63 -2.69 -13.83
CA ASP A 53 15.08 -1.35 -13.63
C ASP A 53 13.60 -1.43 -13.23
N ILE A 54 13.35 -1.30 -11.93
CA ILE A 54 12.02 -1.32 -11.34
C ILE A 54 11.19 -0.11 -11.79
N LYS A 55 11.79 1.07 -11.96
CA LYS A 55 11.07 2.25 -12.43
C LYS A 55 10.56 2.07 -13.85
N HIS A 56 11.37 1.43 -14.70
CA HIS A 56 10.96 1.05 -16.04
C HIS A 56 9.77 0.07 -16.01
N LEU A 57 9.83 -0.98 -15.17
CA LEU A 57 8.73 -1.93 -15.01
C LEU A 57 7.44 -1.24 -14.54
N VAL A 58 7.52 -0.42 -13.50
CA VAL A 58 6.35 0.32 -12.98
C VAL A 58 5.77 1.23 -14.07
N LYS A 59 6.61 1.99 -14.79
CA LYS A 59 6.16 2.83 -15.90
C LYS A 59 5.44 2.01 -16.98
N LEU A 60 5.98 0.85 -17.35
CA LEU A 60 5.36 -0.05 -18.32
C LEU A 60 3.96 -0.48 -17.89
N LEU A 61 3.79 -0.84 -16.61
CA LEU A 61 2.50 -1.27 -16.05
C LEU A 61 1.48 -0.13 -16.01
N VAL A 62 1.83 1.05 -15.47
CA VAL A 62 0.86 2.15 -15.29
C VAL A 62 0.52 2.88 -16.60
N THR A 63 1.34 2.74 -17.64
CA THR A 63 1.03 3.28 -18.97
C THR A 63 0.27 2.30 -19.87
N SER A 64 0.09 1.05 -19.43
CA SER A 64 -0.63 0.02 -20.19
C SER A 64 -2.11 0.38 -20.39
N ALA A 65 -2.70 -0.10 -21.48
CA ALA A 65 -4.14 0.05 -21.71
C ALA A 65 -4.97 -0.59 -20.61
N ALA A 66 -4.53 -1.75 -20.08
CA ALA A 66 -5.20 -2.46 -18.99
C ALA A 66 -5.31 -1.60 -17.72
N TYR A 67 -4.27 -0.84 -17.35
CA TYR A 67 -4.31 0.04 -16.19
C TYR A 67 -5.15 1.30 -16.42
N ARG A 68 -5.12 1.85 -17.63
CA ARG A 68 -5.75 3.13 -17.99
C ARG A 68 -7.24 3.05 -18.32
N GLN A 69 -7.80 1.85 -18.38
CA GLN A 69 -9.23 1.69 -18.63
C GLN A 69 -10.10 2.10 -17.43
N SER A 70 -11.38 2.33 -17.66
CA SER A 70 -12.33 2.69 -16.61
C SER A 70 -12.41 1.61 -15.53
N SER A 71 -12.47 2.02 -14.27
CA SER A 71 -12.71 1.14 -13.12
C SER A 71 -14.20 0.94 -12.80
N ARG A 72 -15.11 1.42 -13.68
CA ARG A 72 -16.56 1.22 -13.50
C ARG A 72 -16.89 -0.26 -13.51
N VAL A 73 -17.77 -0.63 -12.61
CA VAL A 73 -18.22 -2.01 -12.40
C VAL A 73 -19.67 -2.11 -12.85
N THR A 74 -19.99 -3.13 -13.64
CA THR A 74 -21.37 -3.50 -13.98
C THR A 74 -21.68 -4.86 -13.41
N ASP A 75 -22.97 -5.18 -13.18
CA ASP A 75 -23.39 -6.46 -12.61
C ASP A 75 -22.89 -7.64 -13.47
N ASN A 76 -22.91 -7.48 -14.79
CA ASN A 76 -22.38 -8.49 -15.70
C ASN A 76 -20.88 -8.72 -15.52
N LEU A 77 -20.08 -7.66 -15.33
CA LEU A 77 -18.64 -7.80 -15.07
C LEU A 77 -18.35 -8.46 -13.73
N ILE A 78 -19.15 -8.15 -12.69
CA ILE A 78 -19.02 -8.80 -11.39
C ILE A 78 -19.36 -10.29 -11.51
N ALA A 79 -20.45 -10.63 -12.20
CA ALA A 79 -20.88 -12.02 -12.33
C ALA A 79 -19.87 -12.90 -13.11
N ARG A 80 -19.19 -12.31 -14.13
CA ARG A 80 -18.25 -13.04 -14.99
C ARG A 80 -16.82 -13.06 -14.47
N ASP A 81 -16.36 -11.97 -13.87
CA ASP A 81 -14.98 -11.82 -13.38
C ASP A 81 -14.96 -10.92 -12.12
N PRO A 82 -15.38 -11.45 -10.96
CA PRO A 82 -15.47 -10.66 -9.73
C PRO A 82 -14.12 -10.09 -9.31
N GLN A 83 -13.04 -10.83 -9.50
CA GLN A 83 -11.69 -10.45 -9.09
C GLN A 83 -10.93 -9.65 -10.17
N ASN A 84 -11.55 -9.38 -11.32
CA ASN A 84 -10.90 -8.70 -12.45
C ASN A 84 -9.61 -9.40 -12.95
N ARG A 85 -9.60 -10.71 -12.94
CA ARG A 85 -8.45 -11.50 -13.41
C ARG A 85 -8.27 -11.46 -14.91
N LEU A 86 -9.36 -11.22 -15.65
CA LEU A 86 -9.36 -11.06 -17.12
C LEU A 86 -9.08 -9.63 -17.57
N LEU A 87 -8.83 -8.71 -16.64
CA LEU A 87 -8.46 -7.31 -16.90
C LEU A 87 -9.50 -6.54 -17.73
N ALA A 88 -10.79 -6.84 -17.53
CA ALA A 88 -11.89 -6.22 -18.26
C ALA A 88 -12.23 -4.79 -17.74
N ARG A 89 -11.60 -4.35 -16.65
CA ARG A 89 -11.74 -3.02 -16.06
C ARG A 89 -10.44 -2.58 -15.38
N GLY A 90 -10.28 -1.29 -15.13
CA GLY A 90 -9.17 -0.76 -14.34
C GLY A 90 -9.19 -1.29 -12.89
N PRO A 91 -8.04 -1.36 -12.21
CA PRO A 91 -7.95 -1.85 -10.85
C PRO A 91 -8.72 -0.93 -9.89
N ARG A 92 -9.39 -1.54 -8.90
CA ARG A 92 -10.10 -0.82 -7.83
C ARG A 92 -9.92 -1.55 -6.51
N PHE A 93 -9.02 -1.08 -5.70
CA PHE A 93 -8.73 -1.63 -4.37
C PHE A 93 -8.22 -0.55 -3.43
N ARG A 94 -8.29 -0.80 -2.13
CA ARG A 94 -7.78 0.12 -1.12
C ARG A 94 -6.24 0.12 -1.11
N LEU A 95 -5.65 1.29 -0.99
CA LEU A 95 -4.20 1.46 -0.82
C LEU A 95 -3.72 0.88 0.52
N SER A 96 -2.44 0.56 0.63
CA SER A 96 -1.82 0.18 1.91
C SER A 96 -1.81 1.35 2.90
N ALA A 97 -1.67 1.06 4.18
CA ALA A 97 -1.68 2.06 5.25
C ALA A 97 -0.68 3.20 5.02
N GLU A 98 0.54 2.85 4.62
CA GLU A 98 1.58 3.83 4.32
C GLU A 98 1.22 4.70 3.11
N MET A 99 0.64 4.09 2.08
CA MET A 99 0.24 4.81 0.85
C MET A 99 -0.97 5.72 1.08
N ILE A 100 -1.92 5.35 1.94
CA ILE A 100 -3.05 6.22 2.32
C ILE A 100 -2.51 7.49 2.96
N ARG A 101 -1.58 7.37 3.91
CA ARG A 101 -0.93 8.52 4.53
C ARG A 101 -0.16 9.35 3.50
N ASP A 102 0.70 8.72 2.70
CA ASP A 102 1.51 9.41 1.69
C ASP A 102 0.63 10.16 0.69
N GLN A 103 -0.50 9.56 0.29
CA GLN A 103 -1.46 10.19 -0.61
C GLN A 103 -2.10 11.43 0.04
N ALA A 104 -2.58 11.33 1.28
CA ALA A 104 -3.19 12.45 1.99
C ALA A 104 -2.21 13.64 2.10
N LEU A 105 -0.96 13.37 2.48
CA LEU A 105 0.08 14.39 2.57
C LEU A 105 0.49 14.95 1.20
N SER A 106 0.52 14.12 0.17
CA SER A 106 0.90 14.54 -1.19
C SER A 106 -0.14 15.47 -1.81
N VAL A 107 -1.42 15.10 -1.75
CA VAL A 107 -2.48 15.92 -2.36
C VAL A 107 -2.72 17.24 -1.62
N SER A 108 -2.43 17.26 -0.32
CA SER A 108 -2.50 18.49 0.51
C SER A 108 -1.26 19.38 0.42
N GLY A 109 -0.21 18.94 -0.30
CA GLY A 109 1.04 19.70 -0.40
C GLY A 109 1.93 19.64 0.85
N LEU A 110 1.57 18.85 1.87
CA LEU A 110 2.31 18.74 3.13
C LEU A 110 3.46 17.71 3.07
N LEU A 111 3.52 16.85 2.05
CA LEU A 111 4.49 15.76 2.00
C LEU A 111 5.93 16.27 1.96
N ALA A 112 6.71 15.95 3.00
CA ALA A 112 8.14 16.23 3.02
C ALA A 112 8.92 15.19 2.19
N HIS A 113 9.63 15.65 1.16
CA HIS A 113 10.41 14.81 0.24
C HIS A 113 11.81 14.43 0.74
N LYS A 114 12.04 14.53 2.05
CA LYS A 114 13.31 14.17 2.68
C LYS A 114 13.50 12.66 2.68
N LEU A 115 14.54 12.19 1.98
CA LEU A 115 14.93 10.79 1.92
C LEU A 115 16.00 10.49 2.95
N PHE A 116 16.05 9.20 3.38
CA PHE A 116 17.04 8.67 4.34
C PHE A 116 16.95 9.30 5.74
N GLY A 117 17.83 8.89 6.64
CA GLY A 117 17.88 9.36 8.02
C GLY A 117 17.02 8.55 8.99
N PRO A 118 16.92 8.98 10.26
CA PRO A 118 16.23 8.25 11.31
C PRO A 118 14.72 8.19 11.10
N PRO A 119 14.02 7.24 11.75
CA PRO A 119 12.57 7.18 11.76
C PRO A 119 11.98 8.42 12.47
N VAL A 120 10.76 8.76 12.09
CA VAL A 120 10.03 9.91 12.61
C VAL A 120 8.77 9.49 13.37
N ARG A 121 8.27 10.37 14.21
CA ARG A 121 7.05 10.19 14.99
C ARG A 121 6.00 11.19 14.51
N PRO A 122 5.10 10.81 13.60
CA PRO A 122 4.02 11.67 13.17
C PRO A 122 3.07 12.00 14.32
N LEU A 123 2.26 13.03 14.14
CA LEU A 123 1.17 13.34 15.04
C LEU A 123 0.22 12.15 15.15
N GLN A 124 -0.20 11.80 16.35
CA GLN A 124 -1.16 10.73 16.60
C GLN A 124 -2.25 11.23 17.55
N PRO A 125 -3.47 10.63 17.50
CA PRO A 125 -4.52 10.97 18.44
C PRO A 125 -4.09 10.61 19.87
N ASN A 126 -4.47 11.45 20.83
CA ASN A 126 -4.29 11.15 22.25
C ASN A 126 -5.36 10.12 22.67
N GLN A 127 -5.00 8.87 22.68
CA GLN A 127 -5.94 7.77 22.95
C GLN A 127 -6.04 7.42 24.45
N GLY A 128 -5.41 8.17 25.33
CA GLY A 128 -5.37 7.82 26.77
C GLY A 128 -4.64 6.49 27.07
N VAL A 129 -4.00 5.91 26.07
CA VAL A 129 -3.33 4.59 26.13
C VAL A 129 -2.17 4.60 27.12
N ASN A 130 -1.64 5.77 27.46
CA ASN A 130 -0.60 5.93 28.49
C ASN A 130 -1.04 5.41 29.87
N ALA A 131 -2.34 5.35 30.13
CA ALA A 131 -2.89 4.86 31.39
C ALA A 131 -3.07 3.33 31.42
N ALA A 132 -3.26 2.67 30.27
CA ALA A 132 -3.62 1.26 30.21
C ALA A 132 -2.44 0.29 30.33
N PHE A 133 -1.23 0.70 29.95
CA PHE A 133 -0.05 -0.19 29.89
C PHE A 133 1.11 0.22 30.79
N GLY A 134 0.90 1.13 31.74
CA GLY A 134 1.85 1.40 32.83
C GLY A 134 3.21 1.97 32.44
N SER A 135 3.46 2.26 31.19
CA SER A 135 4.67 2.95 30.74
C SER A 135 4.25 4.20 29.98
N ALA A 136 4.73 5.35 30.43
CA ALA A 136 4.65 6.58 29.65
C ALA A 136 5.29 6.33 28.29
N ILE A 137 4.45 6.05 27.29
CA ILE A 137 4.92 5.86 25.93
C ILE A 137 5.31 7.24 25.46
N ASP A 138 6.60 7.50 25.51
CA ASP A 138 7.19 8.76 25.08
C ASP A 138 7.06 8.90 23.55
N TRP A 139 5.85 9.26 23.11
CA TRP A 139 5.57 9.63 21.73
C TRP A 139 5.65 11.15 21.60
N LYS A 140 6.87 11.66 21.64
CA LYS A 140 7.09 13.06 21.28
C LYS A 140 7.00 13.18 19.76
N THR A 141 6.02 13.92 19.25
CA THR A 141 5.87 14.19 17.82
C THR A 141 7.12 14.86 17.28
N SER A 142 7.57 14.46 16.09
CA SER A 142 8.70 15.08 15.40
C SER A 142 8.38 16.52 15.04
N GLU A 143 9.39 17.38 15.09
CA GLU A 143 9.26 18.82 14.84
C GLU A 143 9.40 19.15 13.34
N GLY A 144 8.89 20.31 12.94
CA GLY A 144 9.00 20.81 11.57
C GLY A 144 8.44 19.86 10.51
N ASP A 145 9.12 19.75 9.39
CA ASP A 145 8.70 18.92 8.25
C ASP A 145 8.84 17.43 8.49
N ASP A 146 9.60 17.02 9.50
CA ASP A 146 9.81 15.59 9.80
C ASP A 146 8.50 14.88 10.17
N LYS A 147 7.51 15.57 10.76
CA LYS A 147 6.18 15.02 11.04
C LYS A 147 5.40 14.67 9.77
N PHE A 148 5.74 15.24 8.62
CA PHE A 148 5.10 15.04 7.32
C PHE A 148 5.86 14.12 6.37
N ARG A 149 6.89 13.45 6.84
CA ARG A 149 7.62 12.47 6.03
C ARG A 149 6.74 11.28 5.67
N ARG A 150 7.14 10.58 4.60
CA ARG A 150 6.45 9.38 4.09
C ARG A 150 6.23 8.35 5.19
N GLY A 151 5.13 7.62 5.07
CA GLY A 151 4.74 6.54 5.98
C GLY A 151 5.83 5.50 6.23
N LEU A 152 6.71 5.27 5.24
CA LEU A 152 7.87 4.40 5.35
C LEU A 152 8.79 4.76 6.54
N TYR A 153 8.90 6.03 6.89
CA TYR A 153 9.76 6.53 7.97
C TYR A 153 9.08 6.55 9.34
N THR A 154 7.81 6.19 9.43
CA THR A 154 7.08 6.18 10.71
C THR A 154 7.71 5.18 11.69
N THR A 155 8.01 5.65 12.89
CA THR A 155 8.49 4.79 13.99
C THR A 155 7.46 3.71 14.27
N TRP A 156 7.91 2.46 14.28
CA TRP A 156 7.06 1.32 14.57
C TRP A 156 7.49 0.65 15.88
N ARG A 157 6.56 0.54 16.81
CA ARG A 157 6.75 -0.23 18.05
C ARG A 157 5.75 -1.37 18.06
N ARG A 158 6.18 -2.62 18.29
CA ARG A 158 5.29 -3.79 18.32
C ARG A 158 4.26 -3.71 19.44
N SER A 159 4.67 -3.24 20.61
CA SER A 159 3.79 -3.07 21.77
C SER A 159 2.81 -1.90 21.66
N ASN A 160 3.11 -0.92 20.81
CA ASN A 160 2.26 0.26 20.56
C ASN A 160 2.47 0.76 19.14
N PRO A 161 1.90 0.07 18.14
CA PRO A 161 2.00 0.46 16.74
C PRO A 161 1.25 1.77 16.48
N TYR A 162 1.64 2.47 15.42
CA TYR A 162 1.02 3.73 15.04
C TYR A 162 -0.47 3.52 14.70
N PRO A 163 -1.42 4.17 15.41
CA PRO A 163 -2.84 3.79 15.41
C PRO A 163 -3.50 3.83 14.05
N SER A 164 -3.30 4.91 13.27
CA SER A 164 -3.96 5.01 11.97
C SER A 164 -3.45 3.98 10.97
N MET A 165 -2.17 3.60 11.03
CA MET A 165 -1.67 2.51 10.19
C MET A 165 -2.26 1.15 10.57
N MET A 166 -2.46 0.89 11.88
CA MET A 166 -3.11 -0.33 12.34
C MET A 166 -4.56 -0.41 11.86
N ALA A 167 -5.28 0.70 11.91
CA ALA A 167 -6.66 0.76 11.41
C ALA A 167 -6.75 0.43 9.89
N PHE A 168 -5.67 0.66 9.14
CA PHE A 168 -5.55 0.35 7.72
C PHE A 168 -4.75 -0.92 7.42
N ASP A 169 -4.80 -1.90 8.31
CA ASP A 169 -4.23 -3.25 8.14
C ASP A 169 -2.70 -3.26 7.95
N ALA A 170 -1.98 -2.34 8.58
CA ALA A 170 -0.53 -2.44 8.61
C ALA A 170 -0.09 -3.69 9.39
N VAL A 171 0.92 -4.37 8.88
CA VAL A 171 1.44 -5.58 9.54
C VAL A 171 2.05 -5.26 10.91
N ASN A 172 1.84 -6.14 11.88
CA ASN A 172 2.42 -6.03 13.23
C ASN A 172 3.95 -6.21 13.27
N ARG A 173 4.56 -6.71 12.20
CA ARG A 173 6.00 -6.99 12.06
C ARG A 173 6.50 -8.09 13.00
N GLU A 174 5.64 -8.98 13.46
CA GLU A 174 6.04 -10.15 14.24
C GLU A 174 6.51 -11.31 13.36
N VAL A 175 5.88 -11.45 12.19
CA VAL A 175 6.21 -12.46 11.19
C VAL A 175 6.43 -11.84 9.81
N CYS A 176 7.18 -12.55 8.96
CA CYS A 176 7.31 -12.17 7.57
C CYS A 176 5.98 -12.36 6.84
N THR A 177 5.41 -11.27 6.31
CA THR A 177 4.14 -11.28 5.60
C THR A 177 4.38 -10.92 4.14
N VAL A 178 4.11 -11.84 3.23
CA VAL A 178 4.25 -11.62 1.79
C VAL A 178 3.08 -10.81 1.26
N ARG A 179 1.86 -11.15 1.69
CA ARG A 179 0.63 -10.49 1.31
C ARG A 179 -0.04 -9.87 2.53
N ARG A 180 -0.50 -8.63 2.41
CA ARG A 180 -1.25 -7.93 3.46
C ARG A 180 -2.74 -8.00 3.16
N ASP A 181 -3.53 -8.21 4.19
CA ASP A 181 -4.98 -8.06 4.10
C ASP A 181 -5.35 -6.62 3.77
N ARG A 182 -6.49 -6.44 3.12
CA ARG A 182 -7.04 -5.13 2.76
C ARG A 182 -8.53 -5.14 3.08
N THR A 183 -8.86 -4.73 4.29
CA THR A 183 -10.26 -4.62 4.71
C THR A 183 -10.83 -3.26 4.36
N ASN A 184 -12.16 -3.16 4.30
CA ASN A 184 -12.91 -1.91 4.26
C ASN A 184 -13.89 -1.90 5.42
N THR A 185 -13.61 -1.10 6.45
CA THR A 185 -14.41 -1.06 7.66
C THR A 185 -14.90 0.36 7.95
N PRO A 186 -16.04 0.52 8.65
CA PRO A 186 -16.49 1.84 9.12
C PRO A 186 -15.46 2.56 9.99
N LEU A 187 -14.66 1.81 10.75
CA LEU A 187 -13.59 2.37 11.59
C LEU A 187 -12.54 3.12 10.75
N GLN A 188 -12.21 2.62 9.56
CA GLN A 188 -11.27 3.29 8.67
C GLN A 188 -11.81 4.66 8.19
N ALA A 189 -13.11 4.75 7.91
CA ALA A 189 -13.75 6.03 7.59
C ALA A 189 -13.70 6.99 8.79
N LEU A 190 -13.97 6.50 10.00
CA LEU A 190 -13.86 7.31 11.22
C LEU A 190 -12.43 7.80 11.46
N VAL A 191 -11.42 6.98 11.19
CA VAL A 191 -10.01 7.38 11.29
C VAL A 191 -9.70 8.53 10.32
N THR A 192 -10.14 8.46 9.07
CA THR A 192 -9.89 9.55 8.11
C THR A 192 -10.58 10.87 8.49
N LEU A 193 -11.68 10.81 9.24
CA LEU A 193 -12.42 11.99 9.70
C LEU A 193 -11.89 12.59 11.01
N ASN A 194 -11.23 11.80 11.87
CA ASN A 194 -10.91 12.19 13.23
C ASN A 194 -9.41 12.17 13.56
N ASP A 195 -8.59 11.42 12.82
CA ASP A 195 -7.15 11.39 13.07
C ASP A 195 -6.53 12.75 12.71
N PRO A 196 -5.77 13.37 13.63
CA PRO A 196 -5.24 14.72 13.45
C PRO A 196 -4.40 14.88 12.18
N VAL A 197 -3.74 13.84 11.70
CA VAL A 197 -2.94 13.91 10.46
C VAL A 197 -3.85 14.11 9.24
N TYR A 198 -4.97 13.39 9.16
CA TYR A 198 -5.90 13.55 8.02
C TYR A 198 -6.69 14.86 8.12
N VAL A 199 -7.03 15.30 9.33
CA VAL A 199 -7.67 16.60 9.55
C VAL A 199 -6.73 17.74 9.14
N GLU A 200 -5.44 17.69 9.53
CA GLU A 200 -4.44 18.68 9.11
C GLU A 200 -4.24 18.69 7.59
N ALA A 201 -4.19 17.50 6.97
CA ALA A 201 -4.11 17.38 5.52
C ALA A 201 -5.35 17.96 4.81
N ALA A 202 -6.55 17.69 5.31
CA ALA A 202 -7.78 18.24 4.75
C ALA A 202 -7.84 19.77 4.88
N GLN A 203 -7.40 20.32 6.00
CA GLN A 203 -7.31 21.76 6.19
C GLN A 203 -6.30 22.42 5.25
N ALA A 204 -5.16 21.78 5.00
CA ALA A 204 -4.17 22.27 4.05
C ALA A 204 -4.67 22.20 2.61
N LEU A 205 -5.40 21.15 2.24
CA LEU A 205 -6.00 21.00 0.91
C LEU A 205 -7.10 22.02 0.63
N ALA A 206 -7.80 22.50 1.66
CA ALA A 206 -8.90 23.47 1.55
C ALA A 206 -8.42 24.93 1.39
N ARG A 207 -7.14 25.21 1.57
CA ARG A 207 -6.52 26.56 1.42
C ARG A 207 -6.02 26.80 0.00
#